data_9e45200ab893a192f6a04e521ecb1215
#
_entry.id   9e45200ab893a192f6a04e521ecb1215
#
_cell.length_a   1.000
_cell.length_b   1.000
_cell.length_c   1.000
_cell.angle_alpha   90.00
_cell.angle_beta   90.00
_cell.angle_gamma   90.00
#
_symmetry.space_group_name_H-M   'P 1'
#
loop_
_entity.id
_entity.type
_entity.pdbx_description
1 polymer ?
#
loop_
_entity_poly.entity_id
_entity_poly.type
_entity_poly.pdbx_seq_one_letter_code
_entity_poly.pdbx_strand_id
1 'polypeptide(L)'
;MISLSVNINKIATLSNARGGHIPNLLEHAKNIIRFGANGITVHPRPDERHITYNDVRELKKHITVELNIEGNPKEPSFIDLVLETNPDQVTLVPDDIGQLTSNHGWNTHKEKVFLTKTIKLFSNQGIRTSLFVDPDVKDIEGAKKTGVNRIELYTENYASQYSKNPEKAIKDYQIAAKKATELGLEINAGHDLNLENLPFFAANIINLREVSIGHALISDALNYGMENTVNLYLRALKKWIYTLQSLEMVNLF
;
A
#
# COMPACT_ATOMS: atom_id res chain seq x y z
N MET A 1 -0.10 -0.39 -16.19
CA MET A 1 -0.77 -1.46 -15.40
C MET A 1 -0.58 -1.07 -13.94
N ILE A 2 -1.60 -1.25 -13.09
CA ILE A 2 -1.50 -0.99 -11.65
C ILE A 2 -0.90 -2.22 -10.98
N SER A 3 0.13 -2.04 -10.16
CA SER A 3 0.79 -3.13 -9.43
C SER A 3 -0.01 -3.52 -8.19
N LEU A 4 -0.05 -4.81 -7.89
CA LEU A 4 -0.55 -5.36 -6.62
C LEU A 4 0.65 -5.67 -5.71
N SER A 5 0.80 -4.94 -4.63
CA SER A 5 1.66 -5.29 -3.50
C SER A 5 0.83 -5.93 -2.40
N VAL A 6 1.22 -7.11 -1.94
CA VAL A 6 0.48 -7.81 -0.89
C VAL A 6 1.14 -7.56 0.45
N ASN A 7 0.40 -6.91 1.37
CA ASN A 7 0.85 -6.73 2.74
C ASN A 7 0.63 -8.01 3.54
N ILE A 8 1.72 -8.66 3.94
CA ILE A 8 1.71 -9.98 4.57
C ILE A 8 1.73 -9.96 6.10
N ASN A 9 1.53 -8.79 6.73
CA ASN A 9 1.54 -8.66 8.19
C ASN A 9 0.57 -9.63 8.89
N LYS A 10 -0.61 -9.90 8.31
CA LYS A 10 -1.61 -10.79 8.91
C LYS A 10 -1.17 -12.25 8.86
N ILE A 11 -0.38 -12.66 7.88
CA ILE A 11 0.25 -13.98 7.86
C ILE A 11 1.24 -14.11 9.01
N ALA A 12 2.07 -13.08 9.23
CA ALA A 12 3.01 -13.05 10.35
C ALA A 12 2.29 -13.06 11.71
N THR A 13 1.19 -12.29 11.83
CA THR A 13 0.35 -12.33 13.06
C THR A 13 -0.12 -13.74 13.37
N LEU A 14 -0.58 -14.48 12.35
CA LEU A 14 -1.04 -15.86 12.53
C LEU A 14 0.13 -16.79 12.88
N SER A 15 1.27 -16.64 12.22
CA SER A 15 2.50 -17.39 12.51
C SER A 15 2.94 -17.20 13.97
N ASN A 16 2.93 -15.96 14.45
CA ASN A 16 3.42 -15.60 15.79
C ASN A 16 2.42 -15.95 16.91
N ALA A 17 1.14 -16.16 16.59
CA ALA A 17 0.08 -16.36 17.57
C ALA A 17 0.31 -17.54 18.53
N ARG A 18 1.14 -18.52 18.16
CA ARG A 18 1.48 -19.69 18.96
C ARG A 18 2.98 -19.89 19.18
N GLY A 19 3.80 -18.86 18.87
CA GLY A 19 5.26 -18.95 19.00
C GLY A 19 5.92 -19.96 18.06
N GLY A 20 5.26 -20.29 16.94
CA GLY A 20 5.75 -21.26 15.96
C GLY A 20 6.08 -20.59 14.61
N HIS A 21 6.34 -21.43 13.59
CA HIS A 21 6.66 -20.97 12.23
C HIS A 21 5.58 -21.40 11.22
N ILE A 22 4.35 -21.58 11.66
CA ILE A 22 3.21 -21.97 10.80
C ILE A 22 2.10 -20.94 10.96
N PRO A 23 1.67 -20.31 9.84
CA PRO A 23 2.18 -20.44 8.46
C PRO A 23 3.60 -19.91 8.30
N ASN A 24 4.41 -20.53 7.42
CA ASN A 24 5.76 -20.04 7.12
C ASN A 24 5.68 -18.78 6.26
N LEU A 25 6.12 -17.65 6.81
CA LEU A 25 5.97 -16.33 6.19
C LEU A 25 6.68 -16.24 4.83
N LEU A 26 7.93 -16.70 4.75
CA LEU A 26 8.73 -16.65 3.53
C LEU A 26 8.14 -17.51 2.41
N GLU A 27 7.68 -18.71 2.74
CA GLU A 27 7.02 -19.59 1.76
C GLU A 27 5.69 -19.00 1.27
N HIS A 28 4.92 -18.37 2.14
CA HIS A 28 3.72 -17.65 1.73
C HIS A 28 4.04 -16.45 0.83
N ALA A 29 5.07 -15.67 1.13
CA ALA A 29 5.53 -14.58 0.27
C ALA A 29 5.92 -15.09 -1.13
N LYS A 30 6.72 -16.15 -1.22
CA LYS A 30 7.09 -16.80 -2.49
C LYS A 30 5.87 -17.31 -3.26
N ASN A 31 4.90 -17.90 -2.59
CA ASN A 31 3.66 -18.38 -3.23
C ASN A 31 2.83 -17.21 -3.76
N ILE A 32 2.66 -16.14 -3.00
CA ILE A 32 1.97 -14.92 -3.41
C ILE A 32 2.61 -14.32 -4.67
N ILE A 33 3.94 -14.28 -4.74
CA ILE A 33 4.70 -13.85 -5.91
C ILE A 33 4.43 -14.80 -7.09
N ARG A 34 4.49 -16.11 -6.88
CA ARG A 34 4.20 -17.12 -7.92
C ARG A 34 2.78 -17.00 -8.47
N PHE A 35 1.82 -16.56 -7.67
CA PHE A 35 0.43 -16.32 -8.09
C PHE A 35 0.24 -15.00 -8.84
N GLY A 36 1.30 -14.17 -8.95
CA GLY A 36 1.34 -13.00 -9.82
C GLY A 36 1.37 -11.65 -9.12
N ALA A 37 1.51 -11.58 -7.79
CA ALA A 37 1.72 -10.31 -7.09
C ALA A 37 3.00 -9.63 -7.57
N ASN A 38 2.96 -8.29 -7.68
CA ASN A 38 4.06 -7.49 -8.19
C ASN A 38 5.00 -7.00 -7.08
N GLY A 39 4.56 -7.04 -5.84
CA GLY A 39 5.32 -6.63 -4.67
C GLY A 39 4.85 -7.30 -3.39
N ILE A 40 5.69 -7.24 -2.39
CA ILE A 40 5.41 -7.60 -1.01
C ILE A 40 5.58 -6.36 -0.15
N THR A 41 4.59 -6.08 0.68
CA THR A 41 4.64 -5.00 1.66
C THR A 41 4.69 -5.58 3.07
N VAL A 42 5.52 -4.99 3.91
CA VAL A 42 5.64 -5.33 5.33
C VAL A 42 5.68 -4.06 6.19
N HIS A 43 5.08 -4.11 7.37
CA HIS A 43 5.12 -3.03 8.35
C HIS A 43 5.64 -3.57 9.69
N PRO A 44 6.97 -3.67 9.85
CA PRO A 44 7.57 -4.09 11.11
C PRO A 44 7.40 -2.96 12.14
N ARG A 45 6.56 -3.21 13.14
CA ARG A 45 6.37 -2.27 14.24
C ARG A 45 7.50 -2.43 15.27
N PRO A 46 7.81 -1.40 16.08
CA PRO A 46 8.90 -1.48 17.07
C PRO A 46 8.74 -2.63 18.08
N ASP A 47 7.52 -3.06 18.36
CA ASP A 47 7.19 -4.17 19.25
C ASP A 47 7.17 -5.54 18.55
N GLU A 48 7.45 -5.59 17.26
CA GLU A 48 7.52 -6.80 16.42
C GLU A 48 6.29 -7.73 16.54
N ARG A 49 5.12 -7.16 16.88
CA ARG A 49 3.87 -7.93 17.11
C ARG A 49 3.34 -8.66 15.86
N HIS A 50 3.85 -8.34 14.67
CA HIS A 50 3.51 -8.94 13.39
C HIS A 50 4.77 -9.43 12.69
N ILE A 51 5.27 -8.65 11.74
CA ILE A 51 6.56 -8.83 11.07
C ILE A 51 7.67 -8.50 12.05
N THR A 52 8.63 -9.40 12.20
CA THR A 52 9.86 -9.12 12.93
C THR A 52 10.90 -8.47 12.01
N TYR A 53 11.89 -7.81 12.58
CA TYR A 53 13.00 -7.25 11.81
C TYR A 53 13.80 -8.36 11.10
N ASN A 54 13.89 -9.55 11.71
CA ASN A 54 14.51 -10.70 11.07
C ASN A 54 13.71 -11.19 9.85
N ASP A 55 12.37 -11.18 9.92
CA ASP A 55 11.54 -11.53 8.77
C ASP A 55 11.81 -10.61 7.57
N VAL A 56 11.98 -9.31 7.82
CA VAL A 56 12.31 -8.33 6.76
C VAL A 56 13.64 -8.66 6.09
N ARG A 57 14.68 -8.99 6.89
CA ARG A 57 15.98 -9.39 6.38
C ARG A 57 15.91 -10.64 5.53
N GLU A 58 15.16 -11.64 5.99
CA GLU A 58 14.98 -12.89 5.23
C GLU A 58 14.16 -12.67 3.95
N LEU A 59 13.10 -11.87 4.00
CA LEU A 59 12.33 -11.53 2.81
C LEU A 59 13.23 -10.84 1.77
N LYS A 60 14.02 -9.82 2.16
CA LYS A 60 14.90 -9.11 1.22
C LYS A 60 15.91 -10.03 0.52
N LYS A 61 16.42 -11.07 1.20
CA LYS A 61 17.36 -12.03 0.60
C LYS A 61 16.70 -12.96 -0.43
N HIS A 62 15.41 -13.25 -0.30
CA HIS A 62 14.79 -14.40 -0.97
C HIS A 62 13.66 -14.05 -1.92
N ILE A 63 13.08 -12.84 -1.86
CA ILE A 63 12.03 -12.43 -2.81
C ILE A 63 12.65 -11.78 -4.05
N THR A 64 11.94 -11.90 -5.18
CA THR A 64 12.42 -11.45 -6.50
C THR A 64 11.59 -10.30 -7.07
N VAL A 65 10.60 -9.83 -6.32
CA VAL A 65 9.74 -8.69 -6.64
C VAL A 65 10.01 -7.53 -5.69
N GLU A 66 9.38 -6.42 -5.92
CA GLU A 66 9.51 -5.23 -5.08
C GLU A 66 9.21 -5.53 -3.61
N LEU A 67 10.12 -5.15 -2.71
CA LEU A 67 9.89 -5.10 -1.27
C LEU A 67 9.63 -3.66 -0.86
N ASN A 68 8.44 -3.41 -0.32
CA ASN A 68 8.08 -2.16 0.34
C ASN A 68 8.07 -2.34 1.86
N ILE A 69 8.81 -1.48 2.58
CA ILE A 69 8.82 -1.46 4.05
C ILE A 69 8.08 -0.21 4.52
N GLU A 70 7.00 -0.41 5.27
CA GLU A 70 6.24 0.68 5.90
C GLU A 70 6.72 0.90 7.34
N GLY A 71 6.71 2.15 7.80
CA GLY A 71 7.01 2.45 9.20
C GLY A 71 7.18 3.92 9.50
N ASN A 72 7.26 4.23 10.80
CA ASN A 72 7.46 5.59 11.27
C ASN A 72 8.97 5.91 11.35
N PRO A 73 9.47 6.85 10.56
CA PRO A 73 10.89 7.21 10.56
C PRO A 73 11.33 7.99 11.82
N LYS A 74 10.42 8.27 12.74
CA LYS A 74 10.80 8.78 14.08
C LYS A 74 11.39 7.69 14.98
N GLU A 75 11.23 6.41 14.58
CA GLU A 75 11.80 5.26 15.26
C GLU A 75 13.20 4.96 14.70
N PRO A 76 14.29 5.11 15.48
CA PRO A 76 15.65 4.85 15.00
C PRO A 76 15.84 3.43 14.45
N SER A 77 15.24 2.43 15.10
CA SER A 77 15.32 1.04 14.67
C SER A 77 14.71 0.79 13.28
N PHE A 78 13.68 1.55 12.91
CA PHE A 78 13.12 1.52 11.56
C PHE A 78 14.10 2.08 10.52
N ILE A 79 14.73 3.22 10.82
CA ILE A 79 15.75 3.82 9.95
C ILE A 79 16.90 2.82 9.71
N ASP A 80 17.42 2.23 10.80
CA ASP A 80 18.52 1.28 10.73
C ASP A 80 18.15 0.05 9.89
N LEU A 81 16.95 -0.51 10.09
CA LEU A 81 16.45 -1.64 9.32
C LEU A 81 16.35 -1.32 7.82
N VAL A 82 15.79 -0.16 7.46
CA VAL A 82 15.64 0.25 6.06
C VAL A 82 17.01 0.45 5.39
N LEU A 83 17.96 1.08 6.07
CA LEU A 83 19.31 1.27 5.55
C LEU A 83 20.08 -0.05 5.42
N GLU A 84 19.92 -0.97 6.37
CA GLU A 84 20.54 -2.30 6.35
C GLU A 84 19.99 -3.16 5.19
N THR A 85 18.67 -3.19 5.03
CA THR A 85 18.01 -4.09 4.08
C THR A 85 17.95 -3.53 2.67
N ASN A 86 18.07 -2.21 2.51
CA ASN A 86 18.01 -1.51 1.24
C ASN A 86 16.84 -2.00 0.37
N PRO A 87 15.56 -1.78 0.79
CA PRO A 87 14.39 -2.22 0.06
C PRO A 87 14.22 -1.43 -1.25
N ASP A 88 13.33 -1.90 -2.12
CA ASP A 88 13.01 -1.22 -3.36
C ASP A 88 12.20 0.06 -3.10
N GLN A 89 11.32 0.02 -2.08
CA GLN A 89 10.52 1.14 -1.63
C GLN A 89 10.45 1.20 -0.11
N VAL A 90 10.34 2.41 0.41
CA VAL A 90 9.95 2.68 1.80
C VAL A 90 8.74 3.60 1.83
N THR A 91 7.69 3.20 2.53
CA THR A 91 6.51 4.04 2.78
C THR A 91 6.56 4.58 4.21
N LEU A 92 6.70 5.89 4.33
CA LEU A 92 6.77 6.57 5.63
C LEU A 92 5.36 6.83 6.15
N VAL A 93 5.04 6.28 7.32
CA VAL A 93 3.74 6.44 7.99
C VAL A 93 3.91 7.14 9.34
N PRO A 94 2.93 7.97 9.78
CA PRO A 94 3.06 8.74 11.04
C PRO A 94 2.62 7.97 12.30
N ASP A 95 2.51 6.63 12.22
CA ASP A 95 1.94 5.82 13.30
C ASP A 95 2.71 5.95 14.61
N ASP A 96 2.02 6.27 15.68
CA ASP A 96 2.60 6.29 17.03
C ASP A 96 2.86 4.87 17.57
N ILE A 97 3.80 4.77 18.53
CA ILE A 97 4.05 3.54 19.27
C ILE A 97 2.76 3.09 19.97
N GLY A 98 2.36 1.83 19.75
CA GLY A 98 1.13 1.28 20.35
C GLY A 98 -0.15 1.53 19.56
N GLN A 99 -0.13 2.31 18.49
CA GLN A 99 -1.27 2.50 17.61
C GLN A 99 -1.64 1.15 16.93
N LEU A 100 -2.92 0.76 16.97
CA LEU A 100 -3.38 -0.54 16.47
C LEU A 100 -3.23 -0.66 14.94
N THR A 101 -3.62 0.38 14.21
CA THR A 101 -3.53 0.49 12.76
C THR A 101 -3.34 1.94 12.37
N SER A 102 -2.85 2.21 11.15
CA SER A 102 -2.76 3.56 10.62
C SER A 102 -4.14 4.18 10.51
N ASN A 103 -4.31 5.41 10.94
CA ASN A 103 -5.60 6.11 10.99
C ASN A 103 -5.54 7.56 10.49
N HIS A 104 -4.39 8.03 10.03
CA HIS A 104 -4.19 9.34 9.42
C HIS A 104 -2.88 9.39 8.64
N GLY A 105 -2.79 10.31 7.68
CA GLY A 105 -1.57 10.60 6.94
C GLY A 105 -0.67 11.63 7.63
N TRP A 106 0.48 11.91 7.03
CA TRP A 106 1.40 12.95 7.48
C TRP A 106 0.82 14.34 7.29
N ASN A 107 0.89 15.20 8.32
CA ASN A 107 0.83 16.64 8.12
C ASN A 107 2.17 17.11 7.53
N THR A 108 2.24 17.15 6.21
CA THR A 108 3.47 17.36 5.45
C THR A 108 4.01 18.79 5.58
N HIS A 109 3.17 19.77 5.94
CA HIS A 109 3.59 21.14 6.22
C HIS A 109 4.30 21.25 7.56
N LYS A 110 3.71 20.67 8.62
CA LYS A 110 4.27 20.69 9.97
C LYS A 110 5.59 19.92 10.04
N GLU A 111 5.64 18.74 9.41
CA GLU A 111 6.76 17.82 9.48
C GLU A 111 7.77 17.99 8.31
N LYS A 112 7.64 19.05 7.50
CA LYS A 112 8.41 19.26 6.27
C LYS A 112 9.91 19.07 6.44
N VAL A 113 10.50 19.72 7.45
CA VAL A 113 11.97 19.68 7.66
C VAL A 113 12.42 18.25 7.97
N PHE A 114 11.72 17.59 8.87
CA PHE A 114 12.00 16.22 9.25
C PHE A 114 11.87 15.26 8.05
N LEU A 115 10.73 15.31 7.36
CA LEU A 115 10.45 14.45 6.20
C LEU A 115 11.47 14.68 5.08
N THR A 116 11.83 15.94 4.79
CA THR A 116 12.84 16.24 3.77
C THR A 116 14.19 15.59 4.08
N LYS A 117 14.63 15.67 5.35
CA LYS A 117 15.89 15.06 5.79
C LYS A 117 15.85 13.54 5.66
N THR A 118 14.77 12.93 6.10
CA THR A 118 14.58 11.46 6.07
C THR A 118 14.47 10.94 4.63
N ILE A 119 13.69 11.59 3.79
CA ILE A 119 13.54 11.23 2.38
C ILE A 119 14.89 11.31 1.67
N LYS A 120 15.66 12.38 1.90
CA LYS A 120 17.00 12.52 1.33
C LYS A 120 17.93 11.41 1.80
N LEU A 121 17.84 10.97 3.04
CA LEU A 121 18.66 9.87 3.57
C LEU A 121 18.42 8.59 2.78
N PHE A 122 17.17 8.20 2.57
CA PHE A 122 16.81 6.99 1.82
C PHE A 122 17.06 7.11 0.32
N SER A 123 16.74 8.26 -0.28
CA SER A 123 16.98 8.51 -1.71
C SER A 123 18.46 8.46 -2.07
N ASN A 124 19.36 8.88 -1.18
CA ASN A 124 20.82 8.76 -1.36
C ASN A 124 21.31 7.30 -1.43
N GLN A 125 20.52 6.35 -0.91
CA GLN A 125 20.78 4.91 -1.02
C GLN A 125 20.07 4.28 -2.22
N GLY A 126 19.40 5.09 -3.07
CA GLY A 126 18.64 4.60 -4.21
C GLY A 126 17.27 4.02 -3.86
N ILE A 127 16.83 4.15 -2.61
CA ILE A 127 15.52 3.65 -2.16
C ILE A 127 14.42 4.61 -2.63
N ARG A 128 13.40 4.09 -3.30
CA ARG A 128 12.22 4.87 -3.65
C ARG A 128 11.42 5.19 -2.40
N THR A 129 11.01 6.45 -2.25
CA THR A 129 10.29 6.92 -1.08
C THR A 129 8.82 7.19 -1.39
N SER A 130 7.94 6.83 -0.47
CA SER A 130 6.51 7.10 -0.49
C SER A 130 6.07 7.73 0.84
N LEU A 131 5.16 8.71 0.82
CA LEU A 131 4.56 9.30 2.02
C LEU A 131 3.09 8.89 2.12
N PHE A 132 2.71 8.31 3.25
CA PHE A 132 1.33 8.03 3.58
C PHE A 132 0.60 9.33 3.93
N VAL A 133 -0.43 9.68 3.16
CA VAL A 133 -1.13 10.97 3.25
C VAL A 133 -2.64 10.80 3.15
N ASP A 134 -3.37 11.69 3.81
CA ASP A 134 -4.80 11.87 3.55
C ASP A 134 -5.02 12.49 2.16
N PRO A 135 -6.20 12.31 1.54
CA PRO A 135 -6.52 12.89 0.23
C PRO A 135 -6.77 14.42 0.35
N ASP A 136 -5.84 15.14 0.97
CA ASP A 136 -5.85 16.59 1.14
C ASP A 136 -4.84 17.27 0.22
N VAL A 137 -5.32 18.25 -0.55
CA VAL A 137 -4.49 18.97 -1.54
C VAL A 137 -3.29 19.66 -0.90
N LYS A 138 -3.45 20.21 0.32
CA LYS A 138 -2.35 20.91 1.01
C LYS A 138 -1.26 19.91 1.39
N ASP A 139 -1.63 18.76 1.95
CA ASP A 139 -0.66 17.73 2.32
C ASP A 139 0.06 17.16 1.11
N ILE A 140 -0.60 17.05 -0.04
CA ILE A 140 0.03 16.63 -1.31
C ILE A 140 1.03 17.69 -1.81
N GLU A 141 0.67 18.99 -1.74
CA GLU A 141 1.59 20.08 -2.06
C GLU A 141 2.79 20.14 -1.11
N GLY A 142 2.56 19.84 0.17
CA GLY A 142 3.62 19.70 1.16
C GLY A 142 4.51 18.51 0.87
N ALA A 143 3.95 17.35 0.54
CA ALA A 143 4.69 16.15 0.16
C ALA A 143 5.65 16.42 -1.01
N LYS A 144 5.19 17.07 -2.07
CA LYS A 144 6.07 17.47 -3.19
C LYS A 144 7.30 18.26 -2.74
N LYS A 145 7.14 19.15 -1.76
CA LYS A 145 8.22 20.00 -1.25
C LYS A 145 9.25 19.24 -0.39
N THR A 146 8.97 17.99 -0.02
CA THR A 146 9.92 17.13 0.71
C THR A 146 10.89 16.39 -0.23
N GLY A 147 10.59 16.33 -1.51
CA GLY A 147 11.37 15.59 -2.51
C GLY A 147 10.99 14.11 -2.63
N VAL A 148 9.86 13.69 -2.07
CA VAL A 148 9.35 12.32 -2.16
C VAL A 148 9.03 11.93 -3.61
N ASN A 149 9.17 10.64 -3.95
CA ASN A 149 8.85 10.11 -5.27
C ASN A 149 7.34 9.85 -5.43
N ARG A 150 6.72 9.26 -4.41
CA ARG A 150 5.34 8.82 -4.40
C ARG A 150 4.60 9.33 -3.17
N ILE A 151 3.30 9.40 -3.29
CA ILE A 151 2.39 9.45 -2.15
C ILE A 151 1.60 8.14 -2.10
N GLU A 152 1.22 7.71 -0.90
CA GLU A 152 0.26 6.64 -0.70
C GLU A 152 -0.99 7.22 -0.06
N LEU A 153 -2.12 7.17 -0.78
CA LEU A 153 -3.39 7.69 -0.31
C LEU A 153 -4.01 6.75 0.72
N TYR A 154 -4.30 7.28 1.91
CA TYR A 154 -5.06 6.57 2.94
C TYR A 154 -6.52 6.45 2.52
N THR A 155 -7.05 5.22 2.40
CA THR A 155 -8.33 4.95 1.74
C THR A 155 -9.46 4.50 2.66
N GLU A 156 -9.31 4.57 3.98
CA GLU A 156 -10.38 4.18 4.93
C GLU A 156 -11.68 4.98 4.71
N ASN A 157 -11.58 6.30 4.59
CA ASN A 157 -12.76 7.15 4.40
C ASN A 157 -13.50 6.82 3.08
N TYR A 158 -12.77 6.47 2.02
CA TYR A 158 -13.36 5.95 0.80
C TYR A 158 -14.08 4.63 1.06
N ALA A 159 -13.40 3.67 1.69
CA ALA A 159 -13.91 2.34 1.94
C ALA A 159 -15.17 2.35 2.80
N SER A 160 -15.18 3.15 3.88
CA SER A 160 -16.32 3.27 4.80
C SER A 160 -17.55 3.95 4.19
N GLN A 161 -17.37 4.82 3.19
CA GLN A 161 -18.46 5.52 2.51
C GLN A 161 -18.89 4.83 1.20
N TYR A 162 -18.09 3.90 0.68
CA TYR A 162 -18.30 3.30 -0.63
C TYR A 162 -19.69 2.68 -0.80
N SER A 163 -20.11 1.84 0.13
CA SER A 163 -21.41 1.15 0.07
C SER A 163 -22.62 2.10 0.07
N LYS A 164 -22.45 3.32 0.61
CA LYS A 164 -23.51 4.33 0.67
C LYS A 164 -23.60 5.15 -0.63
N ASN A 165 -22.46 5.61 -1.12
CA ASN A 165 -22.38 6.43 -2.34
C ASN A 165 -20.95 6.43 -2.89
N PRO A 166 -20.62 5.52 -3.83
CA PRO A 166 -19.29 5.42 -4.42
C PRO A 166 -18.81 6.72 -5.09
N GLU A 167 -19.71 7.39 -5.81
CA GLU A 167 -19.39 8.63 -6.54
C GLU A 167 -19.03 9.78 -5.58
N LYS A 168 -19.66 9.83 -4.43
CA LYS A 168 -19.32 10.82 -3.41
C LYS A 168 -18.01 10.43 -2.71
N ALA A 169 -17.85 9.17 -2.38
CA ALA A 169 -16.69 8.65 -1.65
C ALA A 169 -15.36 8.87 -2.39
N ILE A 170 -15.39 8.81 -3.74
CA ILE A 170 -14.16 8.91 -4.56
C ILE A 170 -13.72 10.36 -4.85
N LYS A 171 -14.58 11.37 -4.67
CA LYS A 171 -14.33 12.75 -5.13
C LYS A 171 -13.04 13.37 -4.60
N ASP A 172 -12.80 13.28 -3.31
CA ASP A 172 -11.60 13.86 -2.71
C ASP A 172 -10.34 13.17 -3.20
N TYR A 173 -10.41 11.86 -3.45
CA TYR A 173 -9.32 11.07 -4.03
C TYR A 173 -9.03 11.43 -5.49
N GLN A 174 -10.07 11.73 -6.28
CA GLN A 174 -9.89 12.22 -7.66
C GLN A 174 -9.21 13.58 -7.69
N ILE A 175 -9.61 14.51 -6.79
CA ILE A 175 -8.98 15.83 -6.65
C ILE A 175 -7.53 15.67 -6.22
N ALA A 176 -7.28 14.84 -5.21
CA ALA A 176 -5.96 14.52 -4.71
C ALA A 176 -5.06 13.92 -5.80
N ALA A 177 -5.55 12.93 -6.55
CA ALA A 177 -4.81 12.27 -7.62
C ALA A 177 -4.48 13.23 -8.78
N LYS A 178 -5.41 14.11 -9.14
CA LYS A 178 -5.18 15.16 -10.13
C LYS A 178 -4.06 16.09 -9.68
N LYS A 179 -4.11 16.59 -8.46
CA LYS A 179 -3.09 17.46 -7.89
C LYS A 179 -1.72 16.77 -7.84
N ALA A 180 -1.65 15.53 -7.36
CA ALA A 180 -0.41 14.76 -7.31
C ALA A 180 0.20 14.58 -8.71
N THR A 181 -0.63 14.27 -9.70
CA THR A 181 -0.20 14.12 -11.10
C THR A 181 0.33 15.44 -11.67
N GLU A 182 -0.34 16.57 -11.42
CA GLU A 182 0.11 17.92 -11.84
C GLU A 182 1.48 18.27 -11.24
N LEU A 183 1.75 17.80 -10.02
CA LEU A 183 3.01 18.01 -9.33
C LEU A 183 4.09 16.98 -9.72
N GLY A 184 3.78 16.01 -10.59
CA GLY A 184 4.70 14.95 -10.99
C GLY A 184 5.02 13.97 -9.88
N LEU A 185 4.07 13.72 -8.97
CA LEU A 185 4.12 12.65 -7.98
C LEU A 185 3.44 11.40 -8.54
N GLU A 186 4.02 10.23 -8.29
CA GLU A 186 3.34 8.96 -8.52
C GLU A 186 2.42 8.64 -7.33
N ILE A 187 1.39 7.83 -7.56
CA ILE A 187 0.33 7.57 -6.58
C ILE A 187 0.28 6.08 -6.29
N ASN A 188 0.43 5.74 -5.01
CA ASN A 188 0.05 4.48 -4.43
C ASN A 188 -1.25 4.68 -3.61
N ALA A 189 -1.93 3.59 -3.29
CA ALA A 189 -3.05 3.62 -2.37
C ALA A 189 -3.09 2.35 -1.53
N GLY A 190 -3.49 2.47 -0.29
CA GLY A 190 -3.58 1.33 0.62
C GLY A 190 -4.51 1.61 1.78
N HIS A 191 -4.78 0.55 2.54
CA HIS A 191 -5.71 0.47 3.66
C HIS A 191 -7.17 0.30 3.22
N ASP A 192 -7.86 -0.71 3.76
CA ASP A 192 -9.30 -1.00 3.57
C ASP A 192 -9.83 -1.18 2.14
N LEU A 193 -8.96 -1.18 1.12
CA LEU A 193 -9.33 -1.61 -0.22
C LEU A 193 -9.58 -3.13 -0.24
N ASN A 194 -10.68 -3.53 -0.90
CA ASN A 194 -11.13 -4.92 -0.97
C ASN A 194 -11.74 -5.24 -2.35
N LEU A 195 -12.17 -6.48 -2.59
CA LEU A 195 -12.71 -6.91 -3.89
C LEU A 195 -13.95 -6.13 -4.32
N GLU A 196 -14.72 -5.55 -3.40
CA GLU A 196 -15.93 -4.79 -3.71
C GLU A 196 -15.59 -3.36 -4.18
N ASN A 197 -14.71 -2.65 -3.46
CA ASN A 197 -14.46 -1.24 -3.68
C ASN A 197 -13.25 -0.95 -4.59
N LEU A 198 -12.30 -1.88 -4.71
CA LEU A 198 -11.08 -1.71 -5.48
C LEU A 198 -11.31 -1.47 -6.99
N PRO A 199 -12.22 -2.18 -7.69
CA PRO A 199 -12.42 -1.96 -9.13
C PRO A 199 -12.83 -0.53 -9.45
N PHE A 200 -13.73 0.03 -8.65
CA PHE A 200 -14.19 1.41 -8.82
C PHE A 200 -13.08 2.41 -8.52
N PHE A 201 -12.31 2.19 -7.45
CA PHE A 201 -11.15 3.03 -7.11
C PHE A 201 -10.12 3.03 -8.24
N ALA A 202 -9.71 1.86 -8.70
CA ALA A 202 -8.71 1.70 -9.75
C ALA A 202 -9.13 2.31 -11.09
N ALA A 203 -10.43 2.27 -11.42
CA ALA A 203 -10.97 2.88 -12.63
C ALA A 203 -10.97 4.43 -12.57
N ASN A 204 -11.20 4.99 -11.38
CA ASN A 204 -11.45 6.43 -11.19
C ASN A 204 -10.23 7.24 -10.74
N ILE A 205 -9.15 6.60 -10.28
CA ILE A 205 -7.93 7.30 -9.87
C ILE A 205 -6.92 7.35 -11.03
N ILE A 206 -6.60 8.56 -11.47
CA ILE A 206 -5.58 8.77 -12.51
C ILE A 206 -4.19 8.52 -11.94
N ASN A 207 -3.28 8.02 -12.77
CA ASN A 207 -1.87 7.79 -12.42
C ASN A 207 -1.63 6.90 -11.19
N LEU A 208 -2.62 6.08 -10.81
CA LEU A 208 -2.44 5.05 -9.77
C LEU A 208 -1.41 4.03 -10.25
N ARG A 209 -0.33 3.86 -9.50
CA ARG A 209 0.79 2.97 -9.83
C ARG A 209 0.69 1.64 -9.12
N GLU A 210 0.28 1.67 -7.86
CA GLU A 210 0.32 0.50 -6.99
C GLU A 210 -0.80 0.57 -5.95
N VAL A 211 -1.29 -0.59 -5.54
CA VAL A 211 -2.11 -0.73 -4.33
C VAL A 211 -1.43 -1.72 -3.39
N SER A 212 -1.40 -1.36 -2.09
CA SER A 212 -0.92 -2.21 -1.00
C SER A 212 -2.12 -2.74 -0.21
N ILE A 213 -2.39 -4.04 -0.31
CA ILE A 213 -3.58 -4.64 0.31
C ILE A 213 -3.19 -5.77 1.24
N GLY A 214 -3.61 -5.66 2.51
CA GLY A 214 -3.29 -6.63 3.56
C GLY A 214 -4.52 -7.30 4.12
N HIS A 215 -5.19 -6.68 5.09
CA HIS A 215 -6.23 -7.32 5.89
C HIS A 215 -7.35 -7.93 5.05
N ALA A 216 -7.90 -7.20 4.09
CA ALA A 216 -8.98 -7.67 3.23
C ALA A 216 -8.53 -8.88 2.39
N LEU A 217 -7.37 -8.80 1.73
CA LEU A 217 -6.86 -9.88 0.89
C LEU A 217 -6.61 -11.16 1.69
N ILE A 218 -6.01 -11.06 2.90
CA ILE A 218 -5.77 -12.24 3.74
C ILE A 218 -7.09 -12.82 4.27
N SER A 219 -8.06 -11.97 4.61
CA SER A 219 -9.41 -12.43 5.02
C SER A 219 -10.13 -13.17 3.88
N ASP A 220 -10.07 -12.64 2.66
CA ASP A 220 -10.64 -13.29 1.47
C ASP A 220 -9.95 -14.64 1.18
N ALA A 221 -8.64 -14.72 1.44
CA ALA A 221 -7.88 -15.96 1.23
C ALA A 221 -8.30 -17.09 2.16
N LEU A 222 -8.91 -16.82 3.30
CA LEU A 222 -9.51 -17.85 4.17
C LEU A 222 -10.71 -18.54 3.50
N ASN A 223 -11.42 -17.84 2.62
CA ASN A 223 -12.59 -18.36 1.91
C ASN A 223 -12.26 -18.95 0.54
N TYR A 224 -11.36 -18.28 -0.22
CA TYR A 224 -11.10 -18.62 -1.62
C TYR A 224 -9.77 -19.35 -1.83
N GLY A 225 -8.91 -19.42 -0.82
CA GLY A 225 -7.52 -19.85 -0.96
C GLY A 225 -6.64 -18.74 -1.57
N MET A 226 -5.35 -18.73 -1.22
CA MET A 226 -4.44 -17.63 -1.54
C MET A 226 -4.29 -17.38 -3.06
N GLU A 227 -4.12 -18.43 -3.86
CA GLU A 227 -3.95 -18.33 -5.30
C GLU A 227 -5.16 -17.67 -5.98
N ASN A 228 -6.37 -18.17 -5.67
CA ASN A 228 -7.59 -17.60 -6.22
C ASN A 228 -7.76 -16.13 -5.80
N THR A 229 -7.46 -15.82 -4.55
CA THR A 229 -7.57 -14.46 -4.03
C THR A 229 -6.63 -13.51 -4.73
N VAL A 230 -5.35 -13.84 -4.86
CA VAL A 230 -4.39 -12.98 -5.59
C VAL A 230 -4.88 -12.75 -7.02
N ASN A 231 -5.36 -13.80 -7.70
CA ASN A 231 -5.91 -13.68 -9.05
C ASN A 231 -7.17 -12.79 -9.12
N LEU A 232 -8.05 -12.85 -8.11
CA LEU A 232 -9.24 -11.97 -8.03
C LEU A 232 -8.82 -10.50 -7.90
N TYR A 233 -7.86 -10.18 -7.02
CA TYR A 233 -7.35 -8.83 -6.85
C TYR A 233 -6.64 -8.31 -8.12
N LEU A 234 -5.83 -9.14 -8.77
CA LEU A 234 -5.21 -8.78 -10.05
C LEU A 234 -6.24 -8.49 -11.15
N ARG A 235 -7.35 -9.22 -11.17
CA ARG A 235 -8.46 -8.94 -12.10
C ARG A 235 -9.17 -7.64 -11.75
N ALA A 236 -9.40 -7.36 -10.47
CA ALA A 236 -10.01 -6.13 -9.98
C ALA A 236 -9.21 -4.87 -10.38
N LEU A 237 -7.88 -4.99 -10.56
CA LEU A 237 -7.00 -3.91 -10.99
C LEU A 237 -6.94 -3.72 -12.51
N LYS A 238 -7.47 -4.64 -13.30
CA LYS A 238 -7.55 -4.45 -14.75
C LYS A 238 -8.60 -3.39 -15.02
N LYS A 239 -8.19 -2.28 -15.66
CA LYS A 239 -9.17 -1.30 -16.16
C LYS A 239 -10.07 -2.00 -17.15
N TRP A 240 -11.30 -2.29 -16.78
CA TRP A 240 -12.33 -2.66 -17.72
C TRP A 240 -12.61 -1.40 -18.55
N ILE A 241 -12.14 -1.39 -19.79
CA ILE A 241 -12.61 -0.44 -20.78
C ILE A 241 -14.04 -0.88 -21.06
N TYR A 242 -15.01 -0.36 -20.33
CA TYR A 242 -16.39 -0.36 -20.78
C TYR A 242 -16.43 0.55 -22.00
N THR A 243 -16.16 0.01 -23.15
CA THR A 243 -16.54 0.63 -24.39
C THR A 243 -18.05 0.73 -24.36
N LEU A 244 -18.59 1.93 -24.51
CA LEU A 244 -20.02 2.22 -24.63
C LEU A 244 -20.73 1.35 -25.72
N GLN A 245 -19.99 0.60 -26.51
CA GLN A 245 -20.46 -0.35 -27.50
C GLN A 245 -21.13 -1.62 -26.93
N SER A 246 -20.93 -1.97 -25.64
CA SER A 246 -21.60 -3.13 -25.05
C SER A 246 -23.00 -2.83 -24.51
N LEU A 247 -23.39 -1.58 -24.35
CA LEU A 247 -24.73 -1.20 -23.92
C LEU A 247 -25.75 -1.14 -25.08
N GLU A 248 -25.30 -1.05 -26.33
CA GLU A 248 -26.19 -1.08 -27.49
C GLU A 248 -26.60 -2.51 -27.92
N MET A 249 -25.87 -3.53 -27.48
CA MET A 249 -26.23 -4.93 -27.85
C MET A 249 -27.21 -5.62 -26.90
N VAL A 250 -27.56 -5.02 -25.76
CA VAL A 250 -28.55 -5.62 -24.82
C VAL A 250 -29.99 -5.20 -25.15
N ASN A 251 -30.19 -4.23 -26.03
CA ASN A 251 -31.54 -3.76 -26.43
C ASN A 251 -32.05 -4.39 -27.76
N LEU A 252 -31.47 -5.49 -28.20
CA LEU A 252 -31.84 -6.17 -29.44
C LEU A 252 -32.28 -7.65 -29.26
N PHE A 253 -32.81 -7.98 -28.05
CA PHE A 253 -33.57 -9.24 -27.88
C PHE A 253 -34.79 -9.04 -27.01
#